data_cf31f47f4bef29eaf0f6db1b24d9bbef
#
_entry.id   cf31f47f4bef29eaf0f6db1b24d9bbef
#
_cell.length_a   1.000
_cell.length_b   1.000
_cell.length_c   1.000
_cell.angle_alpha   90.00
_cell.angle_beta   90.00
_cell.angle_gamma   90.00
#
_symmetry.space_group_name_H-M   'P 1'
#
loop_
_entity.id
_entity.type
_entity.pdbx_description
1 polymer ?
#
loop_
_entity_poly.entity_id
_entity_poly.type
_entity_poly.pdbx_seq_one_letter_code
_entity_poly.pdbx_strand_id
1 'polypeptide(L)'
;MRRREFIKFLGGTAAAWPLVARAQQAARVRRIGALMSIAENDPQSTIWASAFERGLSEQGWKPGSDLQIEYRWANDENLYRRFARELLAFTPEAVLAVSGSSASALQEVTSTVPVVFMATSDPVNRRLIASMEKPGGNFTGFIEFEPGIGAKWLELLKQVAPNVTRVAILRDPTRFSWRSLVTAIEKAAPSLSVDISPIDARDAMQMERAITAFAGNSNSGLIVTPSAYSAIFRERIIALAAQLKLPAIYYSPFFATDGGLCSYSPDMIDQYRRAAGYVNRILKGEKPGDMPVQGPSKFEFVINLRTARLMDLNVPAGVLAVADRVIK
;
A
#
# COMPACT_ATOMS: atom_id res chain seq x y z
N MET A 1 -68.46 9.29 39.44
CA MET A 1 -67.32 8.80 38.63
C MET A 1 -66.48 7.89 39.50
N ARG A 2 -66.36 6.62 39.16
CA ARG A 2 -65.71 5.58 40.03
C ARG A 2 -64.21 5.61 39.83
N ARG A 3 -63.40 5.64 40.90
CA ARG A 3 -61.93 5.66 40.91
C ARG A 3 -61.24 4.58 40.05
N ARG A 4 -61.96 3.59 39.57
CA ARG A 4 -61.44 2.49 38.74
C ARG A 4 -61.26 2.80 37.25
N GLU A 5 -61.85 3.84 36.73
CA GLU A 5 -61.72 4.21 35.28
C GLU A 5 -60.54 5.13 35.05
N PHE A 6 -60.09 5.90 36.06
CA PHE A 6 -58.96 6.80 35.95
C PHE A 6 -57.58 6.07 35.87
N ILE A 7 -57.51 4.84 36.44
CA ILE A 7 -56.28 4.03 36.42
C ILE A 7 -56.10 3.32 35.09
N LYS A 8 -57.13 3.09 34.30
CA LYS A 8 -57.00 2.44 32.97
C LYS A 8 -56.48 3.38 31.89
N PHE A 9 -56.59 4.70 32.08
CA PHE A 9 -56.09 5.69 31.09
C PHE A 9 -54.62 6.05 31.27
N LEU A 10 -54.03 5.82 32.44
CA LEU A 10 -52.61 6.09 32.74
C LEU A 10 -51.66 4.94 32.41
N GLY A 11 -52.19 3.72 32.24
CA GLY A 11 -51.39 2.52 31.93
C GLY A 11 -50.98 2.34 30.47
N GLY A 12 -51.62 3.08 29.56
CA GLY A 12 -51.39 2.92 28.10
C GLY A 12 -50.25 3.78 27.49
N THR A 13 -49.86 4.86 28.18
CA THR A 13 -48.85 5.82 27.68
C THR A 13 -47.43 5.57 28.12
N ALA A 14 -47.22 4.74 29.11
CA ALA A 14 -45.87 4.43 29.62
C ALA A 14 -45.14 3.31 28.85
N ALA A 15 -45.85 2.51 28.04
CA ALA A 15 -45.24 1.40 27.29
C ALA A 15 -44.74 1.79 25.91
N ALA A 16 -45.11 2.98 25.39
CA ALA A 16 -44.68 3.46 24.07
C ALA A 16 -43.39 4.30 24.09
N TRP A 17 -42.92 4.76 25.24
CA TRP A 17 -41.78 5.65 25.37
C TRP A 17 -40.43 5.02 25.01
N PRO A 18 -40.14 3.73 25.35
CA PRO A 18 -38.83 3.15 24.95
C PRO A 18 -38.74 2.84 23.45
N LEU A 19 -39.83 2.75 22.71
CA LEU A 19 -39.82 2.50 21.25
C LEU A 19 -39.61 3.80 20.45
N VAL A 20 -40.09 4.94 20.93
CA VAL A 20 -39.89 6.24 20.30
C VAL A 20 -38.46 6.76 20.53
N ALA A 21 -37.85 6.45 21.68
CA ALA A 21 -36.46 6.83 21.96
C ALA A 21 -35.44 6.04 21.11
N ARG A 22 -35.76 4.84 20.66
CA ARG A 22 -34.93 4.07 19.70
C ARG A 22 -35.08 4.56 18.26
N ALA A 23 -36.24 5.13 17.89
CA ALA A 23 -36.47 5.67 16.53
C ALA A 23 -35.84 7.06 16.31
N GLN A 24 -35.41 7.76 17.35
CA GLN A 24 -34.81 9.10 17.29
C GLN A 24 -33.30 9.14 17.41
N GLN A 25 -32.59 8.01 17.47
CA GLN A 25 -31.18 8.02 17.11
C GLN A 25 -31.13 8.15 15.58
N ALA A 26 -31.29 9.39 15.09
CA ALA A 26 -30.84 9.74 13.74
C ALA A 26 -29.47 9.10 13.58
N ALA A 27 -29.32 8.21 12.61
CA ALA A 27 -28.09 7.46 12.43
C ALA A 27 -26.97 8.50 12.32
N ARG A 28 -26.15 8.61 13.38
CA ARG A 28 -25.06 9.59 13.43
C ARG A 28 -24.16 9.30 12.25
N VAL A 29 -24.03 10.23 11.32
CA VAL A 29 -23.11 10.11 10.20
C VAL A 29 -21.69 10.00 10.76
N ARG A 30 -21.06 8.86 10.50
CA ARG A 30 -19.68 8.60 10.95
C ARG A 30 -18.72 9.34 10.02
N ARG A 31 -17.57 9.72 10.54
CA ARG A 31 -16.58 10.52 9.81
C ARG A 31 -15.24 9.81 9.74
N ILE A 32 -14.67 9.71 8.54
CA ILE A 32 -13.35 9.13 8.29
C ILE A 32 -12.51 10.17 7.55
N GLY A 33 -11.25 10.33 7.95
CA GLY A 33 -10.24 11.03 7.15
C GLY A 33 -9.46 10.02 6.30
N ALA A 34 -8.98 10.43 5.14
CA ALA A 34 -8.07 9.65 4.31
C ALA A 34 -6.94 10.54 3.78
N LEU A 35 -5.71 10.31 4.26
CA LEU A 35 -4.50 11.01 3.83
C LEU A 35 -3.75 10.13 2.82
N MET A 36 -3.96 10.45 1.55
CA MET A 36 -3.46 9.69 0.41
C MET A 36 -2.06 10.17 -0.01
N SER A 37 -1.28 9.29 -0.65
CA SER A 37 0.13 9.54 -1.00
C SER A 37 0.40 9.79 -2.49
N ILE A 38 -0.64 10.11 -3.25
CA ILE A 38 -0.56 10.45 -4.68
C ILE A 38 -1.37 11.70 -4.95
N ALA A 39 -1.18 12.31 -6.11
CA ALA A 39 -1.99 13.45 -6.53
C ALA A 39 -3.44 13.03 -6.81
N GLU A 40 -4.39 13.93 -6.58
CA GLU A 40 -5.81 13.66 -6.78
C GLU A 40 -6.15 13.30 -8.23
N ASN A 41 -5.45 13.93 -9.18
CA ASN A 41 -5.64 13.71 -10.62
C ASN A 41 -4.85 12.50 -11.17
N ASP A 42 -4.15 11.75 -10.33
CA ASP A 42 -3.52 10.50 -10.75
C ASP A 42 -4.61 9.44 -11.03
N PRO A 43 -4.55 8.71 -12.15
CA PRO A 43 -5.52 7.65 -12.45
C PRO A 43 -5.66 6.59 -11.35
N GLN A 44 -4.61 6.38 -10.55
CA GLN A 44 -4.63 5.42 -9.43
C GLN A 44 -5.44 5.92 -8.24
N SER A 45 -5.56 7.23 -8.07
CA SER A 45 -6.30 7.82 -6.94
C SER A 45 -7.74 7.31 -6.90
N THR A 46 -8.43 7.35 -8.05
CA THR A 46 -9.80 6.86 -8.19
C THR A 46 -9.92 5.36 -7.93
N ILE A 47 -8.98 4.55 -8.44
CA ILE A 47 -8.98 3.09 -8.26
C ILE A 47 -8.84 2.74 -6.77
N TRP A 48 -7.91 3.37 -6.06
CA TRP A 48 -7.65 3.10 -4.65
C TRP A 48 -8.76 3.61 -3.73
N ALA A 49 -9.25 4.84 -3.97
CA ALA A 49 -10.40 5.36 -3.23
C ALA A 49 -11.64 4.45 -3.41
N SER A 50 -11.95 4.06 -4.65
CA SER A 50 -13.05 3.14 -4.96
C SER A 50 -12.88 1.77 -4.29
N ALA A 51 -11.66 1.23 -4.21
CA ALA A 51 -11.39 -0.04 -3.54
C ALA A 51 -11.66 0.07 -2.02
N PHE A 52 -11.25 1.18 -1.39
CA PHE A 52 -11.51 1.45 0.02
C PHE A 52 -13.01 1.62 0.29
N GLU A 53 -13.71 2.46 -0.49
CA GLU A 53 -15.15 2.70 -0.35
C GLU A 53 -15.97 1.42 -0.58
N ARG A 54 -15.58 0.61 -1.57
CA ARG A 54 -16.19 -0.71 -1.79
C ARG A 54 -15.99 -1.61 -0.59
N GLY A 55 -14.78 -1.65 -0.01
CA GLY A 55 -14.50 -2.41 1.19
C GLY A 55 -15.37 -1.97 2.38
N LEU A 56 -15.62 -0.67 2.55
CA LEU A 56 -16.55 -0.14 3.55
C LEU A 56 -18.01 -0.53 3.25
N SER A 57 -18.40 -0.48 1.98
CA SER A 57 -19.75 -0.87 1.55
C SER A 57 -20.01 -2.36 1.80
N GLU A 58 -19.04 -3.23 1.58
CA GLU A 58 -19.09 -4.66 1.89
C GLU A 58 -19.25 -4.93 3.41
N GLN A 59 -18.85 -3.96 4.26
CA GLN A 59 -19.08 -3.99 5.71
C GLN A 59 -20.40 -3.39 6.15
N GLY A 60 -21.23 -2.93 5.20
CA GLY A 60 -22.58 -2.41 5.42
C GLY A 60 -22.66 -0.88 5.52
N TRP A 61 -21.56 -0.15 5.37
CA TRP A 61 -21.56 1.31 5.35
C TRP A 61 -22.02 1.85 3.99
N LYS A 62 -22.63 3.04 4.00
CA LYS A 62 -23.07 3.74 2.80
C LYS A 62 -22.36 5.09 2.70
N PRO A 63 -21.16 5.13 2.03
CA PRO A 63 -20.46 6.38 1.81
C PRO A 63 -21.39 7.45 1.20
N GLY A 64 -21.34 8.68 1.75
CA GLY A 64 -22.25 9.77 1.36
C GLY A 64 -23.61 9.77 2.08
N SER A 65 -23.95 8.73 2.87
CA SER A 65 -25.22 8.64 3.61
C SER A 65 -24.98 8.53 5.12
N ASP A 66 -24.55 7.37 5.61
CA ASP A 66 -24.26 7.12 7.03
C ASP A 66 -22.76 7.23 7.36
N LEU A 67 -21.91 7.37 6.32
CA LEU A 67 -20.47 7.53 6.40
C LEU A 67 -20.00 8.66 5.51
N GLN A 68 -19.29 9.64 6.07
CA GLN A 68 -18.62 10.71 5.34
C GLN A 68 -17.10 10.46 5.33
N ILE A 69 -16.49 10.52 4.14
CA ILE A 69 -15.05 10.34 3.97
C ILE A 69 -14.46 11.65 3.44
N GLU A 70 -13.49 12.20 4.15
CA GLU A 70 -12.76 13.40 3.75
C GLU A 70 -11.38 12.99 3.25
N TYR A 71 -11.13 13.18 1.95
CA TYR A 71 -9.86 12.86 1.33
C TYR A 71 -8.93 14.07 1.31
N ARG A 72 -7.64 13.85 1.53
CA ARG A 72 -6.54 14.77 1.25
C ARG A 72 -5.46 14.04 0.47
N TRP A 73 -5.05 14.62 -0.64
CA TRP A 73 -4.11 14.05 -1.58
C TRP A 73 -2.80 14.80 -1.52
N ALA A 74 -1.71 14.13 -1.11
CA ALA A 74 -0.41 14.75 -0.90
C ALA A 74 0.70 13.91 -1.54
N ASN A 75 1.66 14.59 -2.15
CA ASN A 75 2.86 13.99 -2.76
C ASN A 75 4.17 14.60 -2.21
N ASP A 76 4.10 15.52 -1.24
CA ASP A 76 5.27 16.07 -0.54
C ASP A 76 5.04 16.18 0.98
N GLU A 77 6.15 16.25 1.75
CA GLU A 77 6.10 16.22 3.22
C GLU A 77 5.40 17.43 3.86
N ASN A 78 5.48 18.62 3.24
CA ASN A 78 4.83 19.82 3.78
C ASN A 78 3.31 19.71 3.64
N LEU A 79 2.84 19.14 2.55
CA LEU A 79 1.43 18.86 2.33
C LEU A 79 0.91 17.82 3.33
N TYR A 80 1.66 16.75 3.64
CA TYR A 80 1.24 15.77 4.64
C TYR A 80 0.96 16.39 6.00
N ARG A 81 1.86 17.25 6.51
CA ARG A 81 1.68 17.92 7.80
C ARG A 81 0.48 18.86 7.82
N ARG A 82 0.30 19.63 6.75
CA ARG A 82 -0.85 20.53 6.61
C ARG A 82 -2.15 19.74 6.59
N PHE A 83 -2.24 18.75 5.73
CA PHE A 83 -3.45 17.95 5.53
C PHE A 83 -3.78 17.05 6.72
N ALA A 84 -2.79 16.58 7.47
CA ALA A 84 -3.02 15.88 8.71
C ALA A 84 -3.80 16.77 9.73
N ARG A 85 -3.43 18.06 9.86
CA ARG A 85 -4.15 18.99 10.72
C ARG A 85 -5.56 19.31 10.21
N GLU A 86 -5.72 19.50 8.89
CA GLU A 86 -7.03 19.74 8.27
C GLU A 86 -7.98 18.55 8.49
N LEU A 87 -7.49 17.32 8.31
CA LEU A 87 -8.27 16.11 8.54
C LEU A 87 -8.71 15.99 10.01
N LEU A 88 -7.85 16.34 10.97
CA LEU A 88 -8.25 16.31 12.38
C LEU A 88 -9.28 17.39 12.73
N ALA A 89 -9.25 18.56 12.07
CA ALA A 89 -10.27 19.59 12.21
C ALA A 89 -11.66 19.13 11.74
N PHE A 90 -11.72 18.16 10.83
CA PHE A 90 -12.94 17.46 10.42
C PHE A 90 -13.52 16.56 11.53
N THR A 91 -12.80 16.35 12.64
CA THR A 91 -13.16 15.48 13.77
C THR A 91 -13.49 14.04 13.35
N PRO A 92 -12.57 13.35 12.64
CA PRO A 92 -12.78 11.98 12.19
C PRO A 92 -12.74 11.00 13.36
N GLU A 93 -13.49 9.91 13.25
CA GLU A 93 -13.48 8.80 14.20
C GLU A 93 -12.36 7.78 13.90
N ALA A 94 -11.85 7.81 12.66
CA ALA A 94 -10.67 7.10 12.21
C ALA A 94 -10.03 7.82 11.02
N VAL A 95 -8.72 7.62 10.82
CA VAL A 95 -8.00 8.13 9.65
C VAL A 95 -7.27 7.00 8.96
N LEU A 96 -7.44 6.90 7.62
CA LEU A 96 -6.60 6.08 6.74
C LEU A 96 -5.35 6.89 6.38
N ALA A 97 -4.17 6.35 6.63
CA ALA A 97 -2.87 6.95 6.29
C ALA A 97 -2.15 6.12 5.24
N VAL A 98 -2.03 6.62 4.01
CA VAL A 98 -1.40 5.87 2.91
C VAL A 98 0.02 6.36 2.70
N SER A 99 0.97 5.69 3.25
CA SER A 99 2.42 5.82 3.26
C SER A 99 3.00 6.05 4.66
N GLY A 100 4.30 5.77 4.80
CA GLY A 100 5.01 6.06 6.05
C GLY A 100 5.10 7.57 6.35
N SER A 101 5.13 8.45 5.34
CA SER A 101 5.15 9.90 5.53
C SER A 101 3.81 10.43 6.03
N SER A 102 2.68 9.96 5.46
CA SER A 102 1.34 10.33 5.95
C SER A 102 1.10 9.84 7.38
N ALA A 103 1.53 8.61 7.71
CA ALA A 103 1.44 8.06 9.06
C ALA A 103 2.29 8.87 10.06
N SER A 104 3.53 9.23 9.70
CA SER A 104 4.38 10.07 10.54
C SER A 104 3.80 11.47 10.77
N ALA A 105 3.24 12.09 9.73
CA ALA A 105 2.59 13.39 9.84
C ALA A 105 1.36 13.36 10.77
N LEU A 106 0.58 12.29 10.74
CA LEU A 106 -0.54 12.09 11.68
C LEU A 106 -0.05 11.84 13.10
N GLN A 107 1.06 11.10 13.29
CA GLN A 107 1.65 10.87 14.60
C GLN A 107 2.10 12.17 15.30
N GLU A 108 2.55 13.18 14.53
CA GLU A 108 2.92 14.48 15.06
C GLU A 108 1.73 15.29 15.62
N VAL A 109 0.51 15.00 15.17
CA VAL A 109 -0.68 15.83 15.46
C VAL A 109 -1.77 15.12 16.26
N THR A 110 -1.70 13.77 16.41
CA THR A 110 -2.67 13.03 17.22
C THR A 110 -2.07 11.83 17.91
N SER A 111 -2.47 11.63 19.18
CA SER A 111 -2.20 10.41 19.96
C SER A 111 -3.48 9.67 20.34
N THR A 112 -4.65 10.17 19.92
CA THR A 112 -5.96 9.65 20.37
C THR A 112 -6.86 9.23 19.22
N VAL A 113 -6.83 9.94 18.08
CA VAL A 113 -7.62 9.56 16.90
C VAL A 113 -7.04 8.27 16.30
N PRO A 114 -7.83 7.22 16.14
CA PRO A 114 -7.41 5.97 15.50
C PRO A 114 -6.85 6.18 14.10
N VAL A 115 -5.71 5.57 13.80
CA VAL A 115 -5.07 5.62 12.48
C VAL A 115 -4.84 4.21 11.95
N VAL A 116 -5.38 3.94 10.78
CA VAL A 116 -5.07 2.73 10.00
C VAL A 116 -4.08 3.11 8.92
N PHE A 117 -2.82 2.73 9.09
CA PHE A 117 -1.81 2.99 8.06
C PHE A 117 -1.77 1.89 7.01
N MET A 118 -1.39 2.28 5.79
CA MET A 118 -1.11 1.39 4.66
C MET A 118 0.21 1.78 4.00
N ALA A 119 0.74 0.88 3.17
CA ALA A 119 1.95 1.12 2.38
C ALA A 119 3.09 1.71 3.23
N THR A 120 3.23 1.23 4.45
CA THR A 120 4.24 1.70 5.41
C THR A 120 5.29 0.62 5.61
N SER A 121 6.54 0.94 5.28
CA SER A 121 7.66 0.07 5.58
C SER A 121 8.15 0.35 7.00
N ASP A 122 8.42 -0.73 7.75
CA ASP A 122 9.09 -0.69 9.05
C ASP A 122 8.42 0.23 10.10
N PRO A 123 7.14 0.00 10.45
CA PRO A 123 6.39 0.86 11.36
C PRO A 123 6.94 0.84 12.80
N VAL A 124 7.66 -0.22 13.20
CA VAL A 124 8.28 -0.34 14.54
C VAL A 124 9.47 0.61 14.65
N ASN A 125 10.42 0.58 13.71
CA ASN A 125 11.57 1.50 13.73
C ASN A 125 11.13 2.97 13.51
N ARG A 126 10.00 3.19 12.83
CA ARG A 126 9.36 4.52 12.76
C ARG A 126 8.68 4.94 14.06
N ARG A 127 8.62 4.06 15.07
CA ARG A 127 7.94 4.28 16.35
C ARG A 127 6.45 4.59 16.21
N LEU A 128 5.81 4.14 15.13
CA LEU A 128 4.36 4.24 14.96
C LEU A 128 3.63 3.24 15.86
N ILE A 129 4.25 2.09 16.09
CA ILE A 129 3.71 0.98 16.89
C ILE A 129 4.82 0.35 17.77
N ALA A 130 4.42 -0.33 18.83
CA ALA A 130 5.33 -1.05 19.71
C ALA A 130 5.81 -2.37 19.10
N SER A 131 4.91 -3.17 18.55
CA SER A 131 5.20 -4.41 17.81
C SER A 131 4.13 -4.68 16.75
N MET A 132 4.39 -5.61 15.85
CA MET A 132 3.44 -6.01 14.80
C MET A 132 2.21 -6.73 15.41
N GLU A 133 2.41 -7.57 16.41
CA GLU A 133 1.34 -8.32 17.05
C GLU A 133 0.50 -7.46 17.99
N LYS A 134 1.14 -6.49 18.66
CA LYS A 134 0.50 -5.62 19.63
C LYS A 134 0.96 -4.17 19.45
N PRO A 135 0.29 -3.39 18.59
CA PRO A 135 0.66 -2.01 18.29
C PRO A 135 0.71 -1.07 19.49
N GLY A 136 -0.21 -1.22 20.46
CA GLY A 136 -0.17 -0.60 21.78
C GLY A 136 -0.63 0.87 21.86
N GLY A 137 -0.84 1.55 20.75
CA GLY A 137 -1.26 2.95 20.69
C GLY A 137 -2.54 3.15 19.87
N ASN A 138 -2.63 4.31 19.22
CA ASN A 138 -3.74 4.67 18.32
C ASN A 138 -3.47 4.31 16.84
N PHE A 139 -2.35 3.66 16.54
CA PHE A 139 -1.95 3.23 15.20
C PHE A 139 -2.06 1.71 15.06
N THR A 140 -2.57 1.26 13.91
CA THR A 140 -2.54 -0.12 13.40
C THR A 140 -2.55 -0.08 11.87
N GLY A 141 -2.50 -1.21 11.18
CA GLY A 141 -2.64 -1.21 9.73
C GLY A 141 -1.91 -2.30 8.99
N PHE A 142 -1.33 -1.94 7.83
CA PHE A 142 -0.77 -2.88 6.88
C PHE A 142 0.60 -2.40 6.39
N ILE A 143 1.59 -3.29 6.46
CA ILE A 143 2.88 -3.01 5.83
C ILE A 143 2.79 -3.21 4.32
N GLU A 144 3.60 -2.46 3.58
CA GLU A 144 3.65 -2.55 2.12
C GLU A 144 4.33 -3.83 1.66
N PHE A 145 5.50 -4.11 2.21
CA PHE A 145 6.31 -5.24 1.84
C PHE A 145 6.85 -5.97 3.06
N GLU A 146 6.81 -7.29 3.00
CA GLU A 146 7.61 -8.13 3.89
C GLU A 146 9.04 -8.21 3.35
N PRO A 147 10.06 -8.28 4.24
CA PRO A 147 11.47 -8.36 3.81
C PRO A 147 11.75 -9.48 2.80
N GLY A 148 11.05 -10.61 2.91
CA GLY A 148 11.19 -11.77 2.04
C GLY A 148 10.85 -11.53 0.57
N ILE A 149 10.10 -10.48 0.23
CA ILE A 149 9.75 -10.18 -1.17
C ILE A 149 10.98 -9.87 -2.01
N GLY A 150 12.05 -9.32 -1.42
CA GLY A 150 13.30 -9.07 -2.12
C GLY A 150 13.90 -10.36 -2.71
N ALA A 151 13.95 -11.44 -1.92
CA ALA A 151 14.38 -12.75 -2.41
C ALA A 151 13.47 -13.25 -3.53
N LYS A 152 12.16 -13.04 -3.42
CA LYS A 152 11.20 -13.44 -4.46
C LYS A 152 11.39 -12.67 -5.77
N TRP A 153 11.74 -11.39 -5.72
CA TRP A 153 12.11 -10.65 -6.93
C TRP A 153 13.32 -11.27 -7.64
N LEU A 154 14.37 -11.64 -6.89
CA LEU A 154 15.54 -12.29 -7.48
C LEU A 154 15.22 -13.65 -8.09
N GLU A 155 14.43 -14.49 -7.40
CA GLU A 155 13.94 -15.76 -7.91
C GLU A 155 13.16 -15.62 -9.22
N LEU A 156 12.18 -14.70 -9.24
CA LEU A 156 11.33 -14.49 -10.41
C LEU A 156 12.12 -13.90 -11.58
N LEU A 157 13.05 -12.96 -11.33
CA LEU A 157 13.93 -12.44 -12.37
C LEU A 157 14.77 -13.57 -12.99
N LYS A 158 15.32 -14.46 -12.15
CA LYS A 158 16.09 -15.62 -12.61
C LYS A 158 15.23 -16.62 -13.38
N GLN A 159 13.98 -16.81 -12.99
CA GLN A 159 13.03 -17.67 -13.71
C GLN A 159 12.63 -17.08 -15.07
N VAL A 160 12.39 -15.77 -15.15
CA VAL A 160 12.06 -15.05 -16.39
C VAL A 160 13.26 -15.00 -17.33
N ALA A 161 14.46 -14.80 -16.80
CA ALA A 161 15.71 -14.67 -17.54
C ALA A 161 16.80 -15.60 -16.97
N PRO A 162 16.78 -16.90 -17.29
CA PRO A 162 17.63 -17.92 -16.66
C PRO A 162 19.14 -17.68 -16.80
N ASN A 163 19.57 -16.97 -17.84
CA ASN A 163 20.98 -16.68 -18.10
C ASN A 163 21.56 -15.56 -17.22
N VAL A 164 20.72 -14.84 -16.44
CA VAL A 164 21.18 -13.78 -15.56
C VAL A 164 22.04 -14.35 -14.43
N THR A 165 23.28 -13.89 -14.32
CA THR A 165 24.24 -14.26 -13.27
C THR A 165 24.73 -13.06 -12.47
N ARG A 166 24.35 -11.85 -12.88
CA ARG A 166 24.70 -10.60 -12.18
C ARG A 166 23.45 -9.71 -12.11
N VAL A 167 23.14 -9.19 -10.95
CA VAL A 167 21.96 -8.35 -10.74
C VAL A 167 22.33 -7.05 -10.06
N ALA A 168 21.97 -5.95 -10.70
CA ALA A 168 22.01 -4.64 -10.06
C ALA A 168 20.72 -4.42 -9.25
N ILE A 169 20.85 -3.80 -8.08
CA ILE A 169 19.72 -3.34 -7.28
C ILE A 169 19.70 -1.82 -7.33
N LEU A 170 18.72 -1.25 -8.04
CA LEU A 170 18.49 0.19 -8.03
C LEU A 170 17.79 0.58 -6.75
N ARG A 171 18.43 1.42 -5.93
CA ARG A 171 17.95 1.81 -4.61
C ARG A 171 18.15 3.31 -4.34
N ASP A 172 17.36 3.84 -3.41
CA ASP A 172 17.52 5.19 -2.87
C ASP A 172 18.41 5.11 -1.60
N PRO A 173 19.63 5.63 -1.62
CA PRO A 173 20.57 5.52 -0.49
C PRO A 173 20.11 6.31 0.74
N THR A 174 19.15 7.24 0.60
CA THR A 174 18.66 8.08 1.70
C THR A 174 17.62 7.39 2.58
N ARG A 175 17.03 6.29 2.11
CA ARG A 175 15.98 5.56 2.83
C ARG A 175 16.48 4.29 3.48
N PHE A 176 16.13 4.07 4.74
CA PHE A 176 16.49 2.85 5.48
C PHE A 176 15.62 1.64 5.12
N SER A 177 14.41 1.87 4.61
CA SER A 177 13.41 0.82 4.33
C SER A 177 13.86 -0.23 3.29
N TRP A 178 14.80 0.11 2.41
CA TRP A 178 15.35 -0.84 1.43
C TRP A 178 16.33 -1.85 2.03
N ARG A 179 16.93 -1.57 3.20
CA ARG A 179 17.99 -2.43 3.78
C ARG A 179 17.52 -3.86 3.98
N SER A 180 16.34 -4.06 4.56
CA SER A 180 15.79 -5.39 4.77
C SER A 180 15.49 -6.14 3.46
N LEU A 181 15.02 -5.42 2.43
CA LEU A 181 14.80 -5.97 1.09
C LEU A 181 16.11 -6.41 0.44
N VAL A 182 17.12 -5.54 0.45
CA VAL A 182 18.46 -5.85 -0.11
C VAL A 182 19.11 -6.99 0.64
N THR A 183 19.05 -7.01 1.97
CA THR A 183 19.57 -8.13 2.77
C THR A 183 18.89 -9.45 2.41
N ALA A 184 17.59 -9.45 2.12
CA ALA A 184 16.89 -10.65 1.67
C ALA A 184 17.36 -11.12 0.28
N ILE A 185 17.61 -10.17 -0.65
CA ILE A 185 18.18 -10.46 -1.97
C ILE A 185 19.58 -11.05 -1.84
N GLU A 186 20.46 -10.39 -1.06
CA GLU A 186 21.84 -10.82 -0.84
C GLU A 186 21.93 -12.22 -0.22
N LYS A 187 21.02 -12.55 0.71
CA LYS A 187 20.94 -13.89 1.30
C LYS A 187 20.51 -14.98 0.31
N ALA A 188 19.61 -14.64 -0.64
CA ALA A 188 19.13 -15.57 -1.65
C ALA A 188 20.10 -15.75 -2.82
N ALA A 189 20.93 -14.77 -3.12
CA ALA A 189 21.81 -14.72 -4.28
C ALA A 189 22.74 -15.92 -4.46
N PRO A 190 23.43 -16.44 -3.41
CA PRO A 190 24.30 -17.60 -3.58
C PRO A 190 23.58 -18.86 -4.06
N SER A 191 22.36 -19.12 -3.57
CA SER A 191 21.58 -20.30 -3.97
C SER A 191 21.10 -20.24 -5.43
N LEU A 192 21.05 -19.03 -6.01
CA LEU A 192 20.66 -18.77 -7.39
C LEU A 192 21.88 -18.54 -8.32
N SER A 193 23.10 -18.64 -7.79
CA SER A 193 24.36 -18.34 -8.50
C SER A 193 24.34 -16.96 -9.16
N VAL A 194 24.01 -15.93 -8.37
CA VAL A 194 23.89 -14.54 -8.84
C VAL A 194 24.78 -13.62 -7.98
N ASP A 195 25.56 -12.79 -8.65
CA ASP A 195 26.32 -11.71 -8.01
C ASP A 195 25.46 -10.45 -7.90
N ILE A 196 25.45 -9.82 -6.72
CA ILE A 196 24.62 -8.62 -6.45
C ILE A 196 25.50 -7.37 -6.43
N SER A 197 25.06 -6.34 -7.14
CA SER A 197 25.69 -5.01 -7.17
C SER A 197 24.67 -3.92 -6.89
N PRO A 198 24.71 -3.26 -5.72
CA PRO A 198 23.80 -2.14 -5.46
C PRO A 198 24.18 -0.92 -6.31
N ILE A 199 23.17 -0.27 -6.89
CA ILE A 199 23.25 1.00 -7.59
C ILE A 199 22.53 2.06 -6.77
N ASP A 200 23.29 3.02 -6.24
CA ASP A 200 22.75 4.18 -5.56
C ASP A 200 22.47 5.28 -6.58
N ALA A 201 21.20 5.68 -6.71
CA ALA A 201 20.82 6.76 -7.60
C ALA A 201 20.16 7.90 -6.80
N ARG A 202 20.69 9.11 -6.97
CA ARG A 202 20.17 10.34 -6.35
C ARG A 202 19.55 11.28 -7.38
N ASP A 203 19.90 11.10 -8.65
CA ASP A 203 19.38 11.85 -9.78
C ASP A 203 19.34 10.98 -11.04
N ALA A 204 18.64 11.47 -12.06
CA ALA A 204 18.44 10.73 -13.31
C ALA A 204 19.75 10.44 -14.05
N MET A 205 20.68 11.38 -14.07
CA MET A 205 21.93 11.25 -14.82
C MET A 205 22.87 10.22 -14.17
N GLN A 206 22.97 10.24 -12.84
CA GLN A 206 23.74 9.25 -12.08
C GLN A 206 23.15 7.85 -12.26
N MET A 207 21.82 7.73 -12.18
CA MET A 207 21.10 6.48 -12.41
C MET A 207 21.40 5.90 -13.81
N GLU A 208 21.27 6.70 -14.86
CA GLU A 208 21.52 6.26 -16.23
C GLU A 208 22.96 5.78 -16.44
N ARG A 209 23.93 6.56 -15.98
CA ARG A 209 25.35 6.18 -16.08
C ARG A 209 25.62 4.85 -15.39
N ALA A 210 25.08 4.67 -14.19
CA ALA A 210 25.31 3.47 -13.40
C ALA A 210 24.64 2.23 -14.01
N ILE A 211 23.38 2.35 -14.47
CA ILE A 211 22.67 1.26 -15.17
C ILE A 211 23.38 0.92 -16.47
N THR A 212 23.76 1.91 -17.27
CA THR A 212 24.46 1.70 -18.56
C THR A 212 25.80 1.00 -18.36
N ALA A 213 26.60 1.45 -17.39
CA ALA A 213 27.88 0.83 -17.06
C ALA A 213 27.71 -0.63 -16.59
N PHE A 214 26.69 -0.92 -15.79
CA PHE A 214 26.40 -2.25 -15.33
C PHE A 214 25.93 -3.18 -16.45
N ALA A 215 25.05 -2.71 -17.33
CA ALA A 215 24.50 -3.46 -18.46
C ALA A 215 25.54 -3.80 -19.54
N GLY A 216 26.68 -3.11 -19.60
CA GLY A 216 27.78 -3.41 -20.52
C GLY A 216 28.40 -4.81 -20.33
N ASN A 217 28.10 -5.50 -19.25
CA ASN A 217 28.51 -6.89 -19.01
C ASN A 217 27.40 -7.87 -19.40
N SER A 218 27.78 -9.02 -19.91
CA SER A 218 26.84 -10.11 -20.27
C SER A 218 26.10 -10.65 -19.05
N ASN A 219 24.93 -11.25 -19.28
CA ASN A 219 24.12 -11.93 -18.27
C ASN A 219 23.72 -11.03 -17.08
N SER A 220 23.56 -9.75 -17.32
CA SER A 220 23.13 -8.76 -16.33
C SER A 220 21.60 -8.71 -16.21
N GLY A 221 21.09 -8.39 -15.03
CA GLY A 221 19.68 -8.13 -14.72
C GLY A 221 19.53 -6.96 -13.76
N LEU A 222 18.31 -6.46 -13.59
CA LEU A 222 18.01 -5.30 -12.74
C LEU A 222 16.83 -5.59 -11.81
N ILE A 223 16.99 -5.27 -10.53
CA ILE A 223 15.88 -5.18 -9.57
C ILE A 223 15.67 -3.71 -9.24
N VAL A 224 14.46 -3.20 -9.47
CA VAL A 224 14.09 -1.83 -9.12
C VAL A 224 13.30 -1.85 -7.82
N THR A 225 13.89 -1.25 -6.76
CA THR A 225 13.24 -1.18 -5.45
C THR A 225 12.34 0.04 -5.28
N PRO A 226 11.36 0.00 -4.33
CA PRO A 226 10.46 1.12 -4.09
C PRO A 226 11.19 2.36 -3.62
N SER A 227 11.02 3.47 -4.33
CA SER A 227 11.51 4.79 -3.94
C SER A 227 10.78 5.91 -4.69
N ALA A 228 10.85 7.13 -4.18
CA ALA A 228 10.33 8.29 -4.89
C ALA A 228 11.04 8.48 -6.23
N TYR A 229 12.36 8.25 -6.28
CA TYR A 229 13.15 8.33 -7.51
C TYR A 229 12.73 7.31 -8.56
N SER A 230 12.55 6.04 -8.16
CA SER A 230 12.11 5.01 -9.10
C SER A 230 10.71 5.28 -9.65
N ALA A 231 9.81 5.87 -8.85
CA ALA A 231 8.49 6.29 -9.29
C ALA A 231 8.54 7.48 -10.27
N ILE A 232 9.29 8.53 -9.94
CA ILE A 232 9.43 9.74 -10.76
C ILE A 232 10.12 9.43 -12.11
N PHE A 233 11.16 8.60 -12.08
CA PHE A 233 11.94 8.25 -13.30
C PHE A 233 11.47 6.94 -13.94
N ARG A 234 10.25 6.48 -13.65
CA ARG A 234 9.71 5.19 -14.11
C ARG A 234 9.88 4.99 -15.62
N GLU A 235 9.41 5.92 -16.42
CA GLU A 235 9.47 5.83 -17.88
C GLU A 235 10.92 5.72 -18.37
N ARG A 236 11.82 6.49 -17.76
CA ARG A 236 13.23 6.52 -18.12
C ARG A 236 13.94 5.22 -17.75
N ILE A 237 13.63 4.64 -16.60
CA ILE A 237 14.16 3.32 -16.17
C ILE A 237 13.69 2.23 -17.13
N ILE A 238 12.42 2.24 -17.50
CA ILE A 238 11.83 1.26 -18.43
C ILE A 238 12.50 1.38 -19.82
N ALA A 239 12.59 2.58 -20.36
CA ALA A 239 13.21 2.83 -21.67
C ALA A 239 14.68 2.39 -21.70
N LEU A 240 15.43 2.71 -20.66
CA LEU A 240 16.84 2.35 -20.54
C LEU A 240 17.03 0.83 -20.44
N ALA A 241 16.23 0.15 -19.63
CA ALA A 241 16.28 -1.31 -19.51
C ALA A 241 15.94 -2.00 -20.86
N ALA A 242 14.95 -1.49 -21.59
CA ALA A 242 14.57 -2.01 -22.91
C ALA A 242 15.68 -1.77 -23.94
N GLN A 243 16.24 -0.55 -24.02
CA GLN A 243 17.32 -0.17 -24.93
C GLN A 243 18.58 -1.04 -24.72
N LEU A 244 18.92 -1.32 -23.48
CA LEU A 244 20.10 -2.12 -23.08
C LEU A 244 19.83 -3.62 -23.08
N LYS A 245 18.61 -4.05 -23.44
CA LYS A 245 18.16 -5.45 -23.33
C LYS A 245 18.47 -6.05 -21.95
N LEU A 246 18.29 -5.25 -20.90
CA LEU A 246 18.57 -5.59 -19.51
C LEU A 246 17.28 -6.14 -18.84
N PRO A 247 17.17 -7.47 -18.63
CA PRO A 247 16.02 -8.03 -17.95
C PRO A 247 15.81 -7.37 -16.58
N ALA A 248 14.60 -6.86 -16.33
CA ALA A 248 14.32 -6.11 -15.12
C ALA A 248 13.01 -6.56 -14.47
N ILE A 249 13.03 -6.68 -13.14
CA ILE A 249 11.84 -6.86 -12.31
C ILE A 249 11.58 -5.63 -11.46
N TYR A 250 10.31 -5.30 -11.33
CA TYR A 250 9.85 -4.07 -10.71
C TYR A 250 8.92 -4.34 -9.52
N TYR A 251 8.95 -3.44 -8.55
CA TYR A 251 8.13 -3.51 -7.33
C TYR A 251 6.65 -3.17 -7.53
N SER A 252 6.25 -2.70 -8.71
CA SER A 252 4.89 -2.23 -8.98
C SER A 252 4.42 -2.64 -10.38
N PRO A 253 3.15 -3.05 -10.55
CA PRO A 253 2.60 -3.49 -11.83
C PRO A 253 2.58 -2.40 -12.89
N PHE A 254 2.62 -1.11 -12.49
CA PHE A 254 2.69 0.02 -13.43
C PHE A 254 3.94 -0.02 -14.30
N PHE A 255 5.06 -0.44 -13.77
CA PHE A 255 6.25 -0.60 -14.58
C PHE A 255 6.03 -1.61 -15.72
N ALA A 256 5.41 -2.75 -15.43
CA ALA A 256 5.15 -3.76 -16.45
C ALA A 256 4.10 -3.29 -17.47
N THR A 257 3.05 -2.58 -17.03
CA THR A 257 2.04 -2.01 -17.94
C THR A 257 2.58 -0.91 -18.84
N ASP A 258 3.53 -0.13 -18.36
CA ASP A 258 4.15 0.99 -19.08
C ASP A 258 5.34 0.53 -19.96
N GLY A 259 5.57 -0.79 -20.07
CA GLY A 259 6.59 -1.36 -20.97
C GLY A 259 7.78 -2.05 -20.29
N GLY A 260 7.82 -2.14 -18.97
CA GLY A 260 8.81 -2.94 -18.24
C GLY A 260 8.60 -4.45 -18.44
N LEU A 261 9.63 -5.26 -18.20
CA LEU A 261 9.60 -6.71 -18.47
C LEU A 261 8.64 -7.47 -17.54
N CYS A 262 8.80 -7.34 -16.24
CA CYS A 262 7.93 -8.02 -15.28
C CYS A 262 7.89 -7.29 -13.94
N SER A 263 6.82 -7.50 -13.18
CA SER A 263 6.67 -6.96 -11.82
C SER A 263 6.09 -8.01 -10.89
N TYR A 264 6.46 -7.94 -9.62
CA TYR A 264 5.85 -8.72 -8.56
C TYR A 264 5.61 -7.82 -7.35
N SER A 265 4.35 -7.68 -6.97
CA SER A 265 3.94 -6.73 -5.94
C SER A 265 2.71 -7.21 -5.18
N PRO A 266 2.48 -6.68 -3.97
CA PRO A 266 1.20 -6.84 -3.30
C PRO A 266 0.03 -6.33 -4.14
N ASP A 267 -1.12 -7.00 -4.03
CA ASP A 267 -2.40 -6.52 -4.56
C ASP A 267 -2.89 -5.34 -3.69
N MET A 268 -2.69 -4.12 -4.18
CA MET A 268 -3.10 -2.92 -3.47
C MET A 268 -4.62 -2.81 -3.32
N ILE A 269 -5.41 -3.31 -4.26
CA ILE A 269 -6.87 -3.31 -4.17
C ILE A 269 -7.30 -4.16 -2.97
N ASP A 270 -6.72 -5.35 -2.80
CA ASP A 270 -6.97 -6.20 -1.63
C ASP A 270 -6.56 -5.50 -0.33
N GLN A 271 -5.42 -4.81 -0.31
CA GLN A 271 -4.97 -4.08 0.88
C GLN A 271 -5.95 -2.96 1.27
N TYR A 272 -6.44 -2.16 0.32
CA TYR A 272 -7.43 -1.12 0.60
C TYR A 272 -8.76 -1.69 1.14
N ARG A 273 -9.22 -2.81 0.58
CA ARG A 273 -10.42 -3.51 1.09
C ARG A 273 -10.21 -4.01 2.53
N ARG A 274 -9.03 -4.57 2.83
CA ARG A 274 -8.69 -5.02 4.20
C ARG A 274 -8.57 -3.85 5.17
N ALA A 275 -8.00 -2.71 4.74
CA ALA A 275 -7.94 -1.49 5.53
C ALA A 275 -9.34 -0.97 5.87
N ALA A 276 -10.29 -1.02 4.94
CA ALA A 276 -11.69 -0.72 5.20
C ALA A 276 -12.29 -1.62 6.29
N GLY A 277 -11.93 -2.92 6.32
CA GLY A 277 -12.30 -3.84 7.40
C GLY A 277 -11.75 -3.41 8.75
N TYR A 278 -10.52 -2.92 8.82
CA TYR A 278 -9.93 -2.37 10.05
C TYR A 278 -10.63 -1.09 10.51
N VAL A 279 -10.90 -0.18 9.60
CA VAL A 279 -11.69 1.02 9.89
C VAL A 279 -13.08 0.65 10.43
N ASN A 280 -13.77 -0.31 9.82
CA ASN A 280 -15.06 -0.81 10.30
C ASN A 280 -14.99 -1.34 11.75
N ARG A 281 -13.96 -2.13 12.09
CA ARG A 281 -13.76 -2.64 13.46
C ARG A 281 -13.55 -1.49 14.46
N ILE A 282 -12.76 -0.49 14.09
CA ILE A 282 -12.52 0.72 14.91
C ILE A 282 -13.83 1.50 15.09
N LEU A 283 -14.61 1.72 14.04
CA LEU A 283 -15.91 2.39 14.14
C LEU A 283 -16.92 1.61 15.02
N LYS A 284 -16.72 0.31 15.18
CA LYS A 284 -17.47 -0.55 16.11
C LYS A 284 -16.89 -0.61 17.53
N GLY A 285 -15.82 0.15 17.80
CA GLY A 285 -15.25 0.33 19.15
C GLY A 285 -14.00 -0.50 19.44
N GLU A 286 -13.44 -1.22 18.48
CA GLU A 286 -12.20 -1.95 18.69
C GLU A 286 -11.01 -0.98 18.76
N LYS A 287 -10.06 -1.24 19.65
CA LYS A 287 -8.92 -0.37 19.88
C LYS A 287 -7.80 -0.70 18.88
N PRO A 288 -7.24 0.30 18.16
CA PRO A 288 -6.12 0.08 17.22
C PRO A 288 -4.94 -0.65 17.86
N GLY A 289 -4.62 -0.33 19.11
CA GLY A 289 -3.51 -0.92 19.85
C GLY A 289 -3.62 -2.42 20.10
N ASP A 290 -4.82 -2.99 19.99
CA ASP A 290 -5.09 -4.43 20.15
C ASP A 290 -5.25 -5.15 18.79
N MET A 291 -5.22 -4.41 17.68
CA MET A 291 -5.35 -4.94 16.31
C MET A 291 -3.97 -5.19 15.69
N PRO A 292 -3.56 -6.43 15.43
CA PRO A 292 -2.24 -6.72 14.86
C PRO A 292 -2.01 -6.04 13.51
N VAL A 293 -0.81 -5.56 13.28
CA VAL A 293 -0.40 -5.09 11.96
C VAL A 293 -0.16 -6.28 11.05
N GLN A 294 -0.66 -6.22 9.83
CA GLN A 294 -0.61 -7.33 8.88
C GLN A 294 0.27 -7.00 7.66
N GLY A 295 0.84 -8.05 7.10
CA GLY A 295 1.48 -8.02 5.78
C GLY A 295 0.47 -8.23 4.65
N PRO A 296 0.93 -8.10 3.40
CA PRO A 296 0.16 -8.49 2.22
C PRO A 296 -0.17 -9.98 2.26
N SER A 297 -1.39 -10.33 1.83
CA SER A 297 -1.83 -11.73 1.69
C SER A 297 -2.01 -12.15 0.25
N LYS A 298 -2.10 -11.19 -0.67
CA LYS A 298 -2.20 -11.40 -2.11
C LYS A 298 -1.12 -10.64 -2.84
N PHE A 299 -0.60 -11.25 -3.87
CA PHE A 299 0.43 -10.69 -4.74
C PHE A 299 -0.01 -10.84 -6.19
N GLU A 300 0.50 -9.95 -7.06
CA GLU A 300 0.30 -9.99 -8.50
C GLU A 300 1.65 -10.11 -9.20
N PHE A 301 1.82 -11.15 -10.02
CA PHE A 301 2.95 -11.33 -10.91
C PHE A 301 2.53 -10.97 -12.34
N VAL A 302 3.09 -9.91 -12.88
CA VAL A 302 2.79 -9.42 -14.23
C VAL A 302 4.01 -9.62 -15.11
N ILE A 303 3.81 -10.17 -16.33
CA ILE A 303 4.86 -10.32 -17.35
C ILE A 303 4.42 -9.61 -18.63
N ASN A 304 5.32 -8.81 -19.21
CA ASN A 304 5.11 -8.15 -20.50
C ASN A 304 5.87 -8.88 -21.61
N LEU A 305 5.15 -9.68 -22.41
CA LEU A 305 5.73 -10.41 -23.54
C LEU A 305 6.13 -9.51 -24.70
N ARG A 306 5.56 -8.30 -24.84
CA ARG A 306 6.02 -7.35 -25.87
C ARG A 306 7.46 -6.95 -25.56
N THR A 307 7.73 -6.62 -24.33
CA THR A 307 9.07 -6.24 -23.84
C THR A 307 10.03 -7.41 -23.90
N ALA A 308 9.59 -8.63 -23.50
CA ALA A 308 10.41 -9.82 -23.64
C ALA A 308 10.87 -10.06 -25.08
N ARG A 309 9.97 -9.90 -26.07
CA ARG A 309 10.31 -10.01 -27.50
C ARG A 309 11.31 -8.93 -27.95
N LEU A 310 11.15 -7.69 -27.50
CA LEU A 310 12.09 -6.59 -27.82
C LEU A 310 13.49 -6.85 -27.25
N MET A 311 13.58 -7.60 -26.17
CA MET A 311 14.84 -8.00 -25.53
C MET A 311 15.43 -9.31 -26.10
N ASP A 312 14.79 -9.92 -27.08
CA ASP A 312 15.12 -11.27 -27.59
C ASP A 312 15.10 -12.33 -26.46
N LEU A 313 14.23 -12.15 -25.48
CA LEU A 313 14.12 -13.01 -24.30
C LEU A 313 12.99 -14.02 -24.48
N ASN A 314 13.33 -15.30 -24.41
CA ASN A 314 12.34 -16.37 -24.39
C ASN A 314 11.95 -16.70 -22.94
N VAL A 315 10.78 -16.23 -22.52
CA VAL A 315 10.25 -16.51 -21.18
C VAL A 315 9.77 -17.96 -21.12
N PRO A 316 10.24 -18.78 -20.16
CA PRO A 316 9.84 -20.20 -20.08
C PRO A 316 8.32 -20.36 -19.87
N ALA A 317 7.73 -21.36 -20.53
CA ALA A 317 6.29 -21.63 -20.46
C ALA A 317 5.78 -21.85 -19.02
N GLY A 318 6.58 -22.52 -18.17
CA GLY A 318 6.24 -22.70 -16.75
C GLY A 318 6.13 -21.39 -15.97
N VAL A 319 6.91 -20.35 -16.33
CA VAL A 319 6.85 -19.04 -15.71
C VAL A 319 5.60 -18.28 -16.16
N LEU A 320 5.22 -18.41 -17.44
CA LEU A 320 3.99 -17.82 -17.95
C LEU A 320 2.73 -18.46 -17.33
N ALA A 321 2.79 -19.74 -16.97
CA ALA A 321 1.68 -20.45 -16.35
C ALA A 321 1.39 -20.00 -14.90
N VAL A 322 2.39 -19.44 -14.21
CA VAL A 322 2.24 -18.94 -12.82
C VAL A 322 2.08 -17.42 -12.74
N ALA A 323 2.12 -16.72 -13.89
CA ALA A 323 1.87 -15.29 -13.93
C ALA A 323 0.37 -15.00 -13.80
N ASP A 324 0.00 -14.07 -12.92
CA ASP A 324 -1.39 -13.64 -12.75
C ASP A 324 -1.89 -12.85 -13.95
N ARG A 325 -0.98 -12.13 -14.62
CA ARG A 325 -1.29 -11.32 -15.81
C ARG A 325 -0.14 -11.34 -16.83
N VAL A 326 -0.49 -11.61 -18.08
CA VAL A 326 0.44 -11.59 -19.21
C VAL A 326 -0.01 -10.54 -20.23
N ILE A 327 0.83 -9.51 -20.44
CA ILE A 327 0.64 -8.46 -21.45
C ILE A 327 1.21 -8.97 -22.78
N LYS A 328 0.34 -9.09 -23.81
CA LYS A 328 0.67 -9.64 -25.12
C LYS A 328 0.92 -8.55 -26.18
#